data_025fb393d1778cf04b898cb11836b76c
#
_entry.id   025fb393d1778cf04b898cb11836b76c
#
_cell.length_a   1.000
_cell.length_b   1.000
_cell.length_c   1.000
_cell.angle_alpha   90.00
_cell.angle_beta   90.00
_cell.angle_gamma   90.00
#
_symmetry.space_group_name_H-M   'P 1'
#
loop_
_entity.id
_entity.type
_entity.pdbx_description
1 polymer ?
#
loop_
_entity_poly.entity_id
_entity_poly.type
_entity_poly.pdbx_seq_one_letter_code
_entity_poly.pdbx_strand_id
1 'polypeptide(L)'
;MKNKYFPEESISTNDLFFVCYMVERVARKIKQRNSYVVNQIGKEKLYHFLSLAQVLHSSNPLQVEAEWIEEFNLQDGTFDITNVDKNLCDKIPTPLEMGSVYSRLIDSVSENYVDGLVEVYNSDLCDVIDNYNSSTYYEPSYYITRAYLNGGF
;
A
#
# COMPACT_ATOMS: atom_id res chain seq x y z
N MET A 1 15.94 3.52 5.61
CA MET A 1 15.28 3.99 6.86
C MET A 1 15.80 3.21 8.04
N LYS A 2 15.98 3.88 9.14
CA LYS A 2 16.55 3.30 10.35
C LYS A 2 15.56 2.32 11.01
N ASN A 3 16.07 1.16 11.47
CA ASN A 3 15.27 0.12 12.11
C ASN A 3 15.55 0.11 13.62
N LYS A 4 14.59 0.59 14.42
CA LYS A 4 14.77 0.65 15.89
C LYS A 4 14.65 -0.70 16.57
N TYR A 5 14.02 -1.69 15.93
CA TYR A 5 13.87 -3.04 16.48
C TYR A 5 15.08 -3.92 16.17
N PHE A 6 15.69 -3.70 15.02
CA PHE A 6 16.88 -4.43 14.56
C PHE A 6 17.91 -3.43 14.04
N PRO A 7 18.69 -2.78 14.94
CA PRO A 7 19.56 -1.66 14.55
C PRO A 7 20.61 -1.98 13.50
N GLU A 8 21.01 -3.22 13.35
CA GLU A 8 21.96 -3.67 12.35
C GLU A 8 21.33 -3.86 10.95
N GLU A 9 20.02 -3.80 10.85
CA GLU A 9 19.29 -3.98 9.60
C GLU A 9 18.50 -2.72 9.27
N SER A 10 18.83 -2.05 8.17
CA SER A 10 18.03 -0.90 7.73
C SER A 10 16.76 -1.38 7.03
N ILE A 11 15.68 -0.59 7.15
CA ILE A 11 14.44 -0.83 6.42
C ILE A 11 14.66 -0.43 4.95
N SER A 12 14.45 -1.38 4.05
CA SER A 12 14.70 -1.21 2.62
C SER A 12 13.41 -0.92 1.84
N THR A 13 13.58 -0.58 0.54
CA THR A 13 12.45 -0.45 -0.38
C THR A 13 11.71 -1.77 -0.57
N ASN A 14 12.39 -2.91 -0.44
CA ASN A 14 11.73 -4.22 -0.49
C ASN A 14 10.80 -4.43 0.70
N ASP A 15 11.18 -3.94 1.87
CA ASP A 15 10.33 -4.00 3.06
C ASP A 15 9.08 -3.15 2.87
N LEU A 16 9.25 -1.96 2.33
CA LEU A 16 8.15 -1.06 2.00
C LEU A 16 7.22 -1.71 0.96
N PHE A 17 7.79 -2.29 -0.07
CA PHE A 17 7.01 -3.00 -1.10
C PHE A 17 6.15 -4.10 -0.48
N PHE A 18 6.72 -4.90 0.42
CA PHE A 18 5.97 -5.97 1.07
C PHE A 18 4.78 -5.44 1.86
N VAL A 19 4.96 -4.37 2.62
CA VAL A 19 3.86 -3.76 3.39
C VAL A 19 2.78 -3.21 2.44
N CYS A 20 3.16 -2.52 1.37
CA CYS A 20 2.21 -2.01 0.38
C CYS A 20 1.45 -3.15 -0.31
N TYR A 21 2.13 -4.23 -0.64
CA TYR A 21 1.52 -5.43 -1.19
C TYR A 21 0.48 -6.03 -0.24
N MET A 22 0.81 -6.14 1.04
CA MET A 22 -0.11 -6.69 2.04
C MET A 22 -1.31 -5.77 2.27
N VAL A 23 -1.11 -4.46 2.30
CA VAL A 23 -2.21 -3.49 2.40
C VAL A 23 -3.21 -3.71 1.25
N GLU A 24 -2.71 -3.84 0.03
CA GLU A 24 -3.55 -4.06 -1.14
C GLU A 24 -4.33 -5.37 -1.04
N ARG A 25 -3.67 -6.46 -0.64
CA ARG A 25 -4.32 -7.76 -0.48
C ARG A 25 -5.43 -7.73 0.56
N VAL A 26 -5.14 -7.15 1.72
CA VAL A 26 -6.10 -7.09 2.83
C VAL A 26 -7.30 -6.22 2.43
N ALA A 27 -7.04 -5.04 1.87
CA ALA A 27 -8.10 -4.12 1.46
C ALA A 27 -9.05 -4.76 0.44
N ARG A 28 -8.51 -5.47 -0.56
CA ARG A 28 -9.35 -6.19 -1.54
C ARG A 28 -10.19 -7.28 -0.90
N LYS A 29 -9.60 -8.04 0.00
CA LYS A 29 -10.29 -9.15 0.65
C LYS A 29 -11.49 -8.68 1.45
N ILE A 30 -11.35 -7.59 2.21
CA ILE A 30 -12.42 -7.08 3.07
C ILE A 30 -13.26 -5.99 2.39
N LYS A 31 -12.97 -5.66 1.14
CA LYS A 31 -13.70 -4.63 0.35
C LYS A 31 -13.71 -3.28 1.06
N GLN A 32 -12.53 -2.84 1.46
CA GLN A 32 -12.28 -1.54 2.04
C GLN A 32 -11.25 -0.79 1.19
N ARG A 33 -11.16 0.52 1.39
CA ARG A 33 -10.10 1.32 0.78
C ARG A 33 -8.76 1.00 1.44
N ASN A 34 -7.68 1.16 0.70
CA ASN A 34 -6.32 1.00 1.24
C ASN A 34 -6.10 1.89 2.46
N SER A 35 -6.63 3.12 2.45
CA SER A 35 -6.52 4.06 3.57
C SER A 35 -7.16 3.51 4.86
N TYR A 36 -8.26 2.78 4.74
CA TYR A 36 -8.88 2.14 5.91
C TYR A 36 -7.91 1.19 6.60
N VAL A 37 -7.25 0.32 5.82
CA VAL A 37 -6.30 -0.66 6.36
C VAL A 37 -5.13 0.06 7.02
N VAL A 38 -4.52 1.03 6.33
CA VAL A 38 -3.39 1.79 6.83
C VAL A 38 -3.74 2.52 8.13
N ASN A 39 -4.91 3.16 8.18
CA ASN A 39 -5.36 3.92 9.35
C ASN A 39 -5.70 3.02 10.54
N GLN A 40 -6.28 1.86 10.29
CA GLN A 40 -6.59 0.91 11.37
C GLN A 40 -5.34 0.29 11.96
N ILE A 41 -4.33 0.04 11.16
CA ILE A 41 -3.04 -0.46 11.64
C ILE A 41 -2.33 0.60 12.49
N GLY A 42 -2.24 1.82 11.98
CA GLY A 42 -1.59 2.93 12.66
C GLY A 42 -0.08 2.92 12.54
N LYS A 43 0.54 4.08 12.82
CA LYS A 43 1.96 4.31 12.58
C LYS A 43 2.88 3.35 13.35
N GLU A 44 2.59 3.08 14.61
CA GLU A 44 3.43 2.22 15.44
C GLU A 44 3.53 0.81 14.86
N LYS A 45 2.39 0.22 14.52
CA LYS A 45 2.35 -1.12 13.95
C LYS A 45 2.85 -1.18 12.52
N LEU A 46 2.65 -0.14 11.74
CA LEU A 46 3.25 -0.04 10.40
C LEU A 46 4.78 -0.05 10.49
N TYR A 47 5.33 0.69 11.45
CA TYR A 47 6.77 0.66 11.71
C TYR A 47 7.23 -0.75 12.07
N HIS A 48 6.49 -1.42 12.93
CA HIS A 48 6.79 -2.78 13.35
C HIS A 48 6.80 -3.74 12.15
N PHE A 49 5.80 -3.66 11.28
CA PHE A 49 5.73 -4.51 10.08
C PHE A 49 6.85 -4.21 9.08
N LEU A 50 7.20 -2.95 8.89
CA LEU A 50 8.37 -2.60 8.06
C LEU A 50 9.65 -3.23 8.62
N SER A 51 9.81 -3.19 9.93
CA SER A 51 10.98 -3.75 10.61
C SER A 51 11.07 -5.27 10.50
N LEU A 52 9.92 -5.95 10.44
CA LEU A 52 9.81 -7.40 10.38
C LEU A 52 9.54 -7.94 8.97
N ALA A 53 9.53 -7.08 7.95
CA ALA A 53 9.10 -7.47 6.61
C ALA A 53 9.89 -8.65 6.05
N GLN A 54 11.19 -8.72 6.30
CA GLN A 54 12.03 -9.85 5.85
C GLN A 54 11.56 -11.18 6.45
N VAL A 55 11.16 -11.18 7.71
CA VAL A 55 10.63 -12.37 8.38
C VAL A 55 9.24 -12.71 7.86
N LEU A 56 8.37 -11.70 7.78
CA LEU A 56 6.99 -11.88 7.31
C LEU A 56 6.95 -12.32 5.85
N HIS A 57 7.92 -11.89 5.05
CA HIS A 57 8.01 -12.22 3.63
C HIS A 57 8.17 -13.72 3.40
N SER A 58 8.73 -14.46 4.35
CA SER A 58 8.86 -15.91 4.27
C SER A 58 7.57 -16.65 4.67
N SER A 59 6.59 -15.93 5.23
CA SER A 59 5.29 -16.50 5.61
C SER A 59 4.34 -16.50 4.41
N ASN A 60 3.33 -17.38 4.48
CA ASN A 60 2.28 -17.39 3.47
C ASN A 60 1.48 -16.08 3.53
N PRO A 61 1.35 -15.34 2.42
CA PRO A 61 0.56 -14.10 2.40
C PRO A 61 -0.87 -14.25 2.89
N LEU A 62 -1.51 -15.40 2.64
CA LEU A 62 -2.85 -15.67 3.14
C LEU A 62 -2.91 -15.69 4.66
N GLN A 63 -1.86 -16.20 5.29
CA GLN A 63 -1.75 -16.22 6.74
C GLN A 63 -1.56 -14.81 7.30
N VAL A 64 -0.68 -14.03 6.70
CA VAL A 64 -0.44 -12.63 7.09
C VAL A 64 -1.72 -11.81 6.96
N GLU A 65 -2.47 -11.99 5.87
CA GLU A 65 -3.79 -11.37 5.68
C GLU A 65 -4.72 -11.67 6.86
N ALA A 66 -4.88 -12.95 7.18
CA ALA A 66 -5.76 -13.39 8.25
C ALA A 66 -5.34 -12.82 9.60
N GLU A 67 -4.04 -12.78 9.87
CA GLU A 67 -3.49 -12.23 11.11
C GLU A 67 -3.76 -10.74 11.23
N TRP A 68 -3.59 -9.98 10.16
CA TRP A 68 -3.87 -8.54 10.17
C TRP A 68 -5.35 -8.26 10.39
N ILE A 69 -6.22 -9.00 9.71
CA ILE A 69 -7.68 -8.83 9.85
C ILE A 69 -8.10 -9.08 11.30
N GLU A 70 -7.57 -10.13 11.92
CA GLU A 70 -7.89 -10.47 13.30
C GLU A 70 -7.28 -9.47 14.29
N GLU A 71 -5.98 -9.18 14.17
CA GLU A 71 -5.27 -8.32 15.12
C GLU A 71 -5.88 -6.92 15.20
N PHE A 72 -6.24 -6.34 14.07
CA PHE A 72 -6.78 -4.97 14.00
C PHE A 72 -8.30 -4.92 13.91
N ASN A 73 -8.96 -6.06 14.07
CA ASN A 73 -10.43 -6.17 13.99
C ASN A 73 -10.98 -5.46 12.74
N LEU A 74 -10.38 -5.74 11.60
CA LEU A 74 -10.76 -5.10 10.35
C LEU A 74 -12.14 -5.59 9.90
N GLN A 75 -12.99 -4.66 9.54
CA GLN A 75 -14.38 -4.94 9.18
C GLN A 75 -14.55 -5.01 7.67
N ASP A 76 -15.48 -5.86 7.22
CA ASP A 76 -15.86 -5.91 5.82
C ASP A 76 -16.57 -4.62 5.43
N GLY A 77 -16.28 -4.15 4.22
CA GLY A 77 -16.90 -2.97 3.64
C GLY A 77 -17.62 -3.30 2.33
N THR A 78 -17.86 -2.26 1.54
CA THR A 78 -18.59 -2.37 0.27
C THR A 78 -17.79 -1.77 -0.90
N PHE A 79 -16.57 -1.35 -0.69
CA PHE A 79 -15.72 -0.77 -1.74
C PHE A 79 -14.96 -1.89 -2.44
N ASP A 80 -15.37 -2.18 -3.67
CA ASP A 80 -14.70 -3.19 -4.49
C ASP A 80 -13.83 -2.48 -5.54
N ILE A 81 -12.51 -2.39 -5.25
CA ILE A 81 -11.55 -1.77 -6.14
C ILE A 81 -11.47 -2.47 -7.50
N THR A 82 -11.87 -3.75 -7.57
CA THR A 82 -11.85 -4.54 -8.80
C THR A 82 -13.11 -4.37 -9.64
N ASN A 83 -14.08 -3.60 -9.17
CA ASN A 83 -15.29 -3.30 -9.93
C ASN A 83 -14.99 -2.23 -10.96
N VAL A 84 -14.57 -2.67 -12.15
CA VAL A 84 -14.11 -1.79 -13.22
C VAL A 84 -15.01 -1.87 -14.44
N ASP A 85 -14.99 -0.83 -15.28
CA ASP A 85 -15.57 -0.86 -16.61
C ASP A 85 -14.57 -1.55 -17.55
N LYS A 86 -14.95 -2.69 -18.11
CA LYS A 86 -14.08 -3.49 -18.97
C LYS A 86 -13.66 -2.78 -20.25
N ASN A 87 -14.42 -1.76 -20.67
CA ASN A 87 -14.05 -0.94 -21.81
C ASN A 87 -12.93 0.05 -21.49
N LEU A 88 -12.77 0.41 -20.22
CA LEU A 88 -11.75 1.35 -19.73
C LEU A 88 -10.57 0.61 -19.09
N CYS A 89 -10.82 -0.53 -18.47
CA CYS A 89 -9.80 -1.34 -17.81
C CYS A 89 -10.05 -2.82 -18.15
N ASP A 90 -9.32 -3.34 -19.11
CA ASP A 90 -9.47 -4.73 -19.54
C ASP A 90 -8.69 -5.71 -18.67
N LYS A 91 -7.69 -5.24 -17.94
CA LYS A 91 -6.88 -6.04 -17.04
C LYS A 91 -6.71 -5.34 -15.70
N ILE A 92 -7.29 -5.92 -14.66
CA ILE A 92 -7.19 -5.41 -13.31
C ILE A 92 -5.76 -5.62 -12.79
N PRO A 93 -5.07 -4.57 -12.28
CA PRO A 93 -3.73 -4.74 -11.74
C PRO A 93 -3.75 -5.65 -10.51
N THR A 94 -2.70 -6.45 -10.38
CA THR A 94 -2.56 -7.38 -9.25
C THR A 94 -2.13 -6.63 -7.99
N PRO A 95 -2.32 -7.23 -6.79
CA PRO A 95 -1.76 -6.65 -5.56
C PRO A 95 -0.25 -6.43 -5.62
N LEU A 96 0.49 -7.29 -6.30
CA LEU A 96 1.93 -7.11 -6.50
C LEU A 96 2.23 -5.87 -7.34
N GLU A 97 1.49 -5.67 -8.42
CA GLU A 97 1.65 -4.49 -9.27
C GLU A 97 1.34 -3.20 -8.50
N MET A 98 0.25 -3.19 -7.74
CA MET A 98 -0.14 -2.02 -6.96
C MET A 98 0.81 -1.76 -5.79
N GLY A 99 1.31 -2.82 -5.16
CA GLY A 99 2.36 -2.69 -4.14
C GLY A 99 3.60 -1.99 -4.70
N SER A 100 3.97 -2.33 -5.93
CA SER A 100 5.08 -1.67 -6.63
C SER A 100 4.81 -0.19 -6.91
N VAL A 101 3.60 0.14 -7.37
CA VAL A 101 3.21 1.53 -7.65
C VAL A 101 3.33 2.38 -6.37
N TYR A 102 2.73 1.94 -5.28
CA TYR A 102 2.73 2.69 -4.03
C TYR A 102 4.08 2.76 -3.36
N SER A 103 4.84 1.65 -3.34
CA SER A 103 6.16 1.67 -2.73
C SER A 103 7.12 2.62 -3.44
N ARG A 104 7.07 2.68 -4.77
CA ARG A 104 7.87 3.61 -5.55
C ARG A 104 7.47 5.06 -5.28
N LEU A 105 6.17 5.34 -5.21
CA LEU A 105 5.68 6.68 -4.90
C LEU A 105 6.14 7.11 -3.51
N ILE A 106 5.91 6.28 -2.50
CA ILE A 106 6.27 6.59 -1.11
C ILE A 106 7.78 6.79 -0.97
N ASP A 107 8.58 5.92 -1.56
CA ASP A 107 10.04 6.06 -1.55
C ASP A 107 10.51 7.39 -2.17
N SER A 108 9.82 7.82 -3.23
CA SER A 108 10.17 9.04 -3.97
C SER A 108 9.80 10.32 -3.22
N VAL A 109 8.76 10.31 -2.38
CA VAL A 109 8.20 11.52 -1.78
C VAL A 109 8.43 11.63 -0.27
N SER A 110 8.96 10.59 0.38
CA SER A 110 9.14 10.59 1.83
C SER A 110 10.47 9.96 2.23
N GLU A 111 11.08 10.51 3.29
CA GLU A 111 12.26 9.93 3.93
C GLU A 111 11.86 8.91 5.00
N ASN A 112 10.75 9.17 5.69
CA ASN A 112 10.18 8.27 6.67
C ASN A 112 9.03 7.49 6.04
N TYR A 113 9.22 6.18 5.87
CA TYR A 113 8.24 5.34 5.19
C TYR A 113 6.90 5.22 5.94
N VAL A 114 6.93 5.30 7.26
CA VAL A 114 5.69 5.25 8.05
C VAL A 114 4.84 6.49 7.77
N ASP A 115 5.45 7.67 7.84
CA ASP A 115 4.76 8.92 7.51
C ASP A 115 4.30 8.90 6.06
N GLY A 116 5.15 8.43 5.16
CA GLY A 116 4.82 8.31 3.74
C GLY A 116 3.64 7.39 3.48
N LEU A 117 3.58 6.23 4.13
CA LEU A 117 2.45 5.31 4.04
C LEU A 117 1.14 6.00 4.42
N VAL A 118 1.13 6.66 5.56
CA VAL A 118 -0.08 7.33 6.05
C VAL A 118 -0.48 8.49 5.14
N GLU A 119 0.46 9.33 4.75
CA GLU A 119 0.19 10.51 3.93
C GLU A 119 -0.26 10.14 2.52
N VAL A 120 0.44 9.21 1.86
CA VAL A 120 0.14 8.84 0.47
C VAL A 120 -1.21 8.12 0.38
N TYR A 121 -1.45 7.13 1.23
CA TYR A 121 -2.71 6.38 1.17
C TYR A 121 -3.92 7.22 1.57
N ASN A 122 -3.73 8.31 2.31
CA ASN A 122 -4.82 9.23 2.68
C ASN A 122 -4.92 10.45 1.75
N SER A 123 -4.08 10.52 0.72
CA SER A 123 -4.10 11.63 -0.22
C SER A 123 -5.25 11.48 -1.24
N ASP A 124 -5.66 12.60 -1.82
CA ASP A 124 -6.66 12.60 -2.91
C ASP A 124 -6.14 11.84 -4.13
N LEU A 125 -4.83 11.84 -4.35
CA LEU A 125 -4.22 11.12 -5.46
C LEU A 125 -4.41 9.61 -5.34
N CYS A 126 -4.46 9.08 -4.12
CA CYS A 126 -4.73 7.67 -3.90
C CYS A 126 -6.07 7.25 -4.52
N ASP A 127 -7.09 8.09 -4.38
CA ASP A 127 -8.41 7.80 -4.97
C ASP A 127 -8.33 7.76 -6.50
N VAL A 128 -7.47 8.57 -7.11
CA VAL A 128 -7.26 8.57 -8.56
C VAL A 128 -6.48 7.33 -8.99
N ILE A 129 -5.41 6.99 -8.28
CA ILE A 129 -4.60 5.80 -8.56
C ILE A 129 -5.45 4.53 -8.43
N ASP A 130 -6.27 4.45 -7.41
CA ASP A 130 -7.10 3.29 -7.12
C ASP A 130 -8.35 3.20 -8.00
N ASN A 131 -8.65 4.23 -8.77
CA ASN A 131 -9.65 4.17 -9.82
C ASN A 131 -9.01 3.59 -11.09
N TYR A 132 -9.09 2.28 -11.25
CA TYR A 132 -8.42 1.61 -12.37
C TYR A 132 -8.98 1.97 -13.74
N ASN A 133 -10.17 2.54 -13.79
CA ASN A 133 -10.72 3.07 -15.04
C ASN A 133 -9.95 4.30 -15.55
N SER A 134 -9.21 4.98 -14.67
CA SER A 134 -8.43 6.17 -15.05
C SER A 134 -7.06 5.83 -15.65
N SER A 135 -6.60 4.60 -15.52
CA SER A 135 -5.28 4.14 -15.97
C SER A 135 -4.10 4.86 -15.30
N THR A 136 -4.34 5.66 -14.27
CA THR A 136 -3.29 6.43 -13.57
C THR A 136 -2.21 5.53 -12.98
N TYR A 137 -2.61 4.38 -12.43
CA TYR A 137 -1.66 3.42 -11.86
C TYR A 137 -0.62 2.93 -12.88
N TYR A 138 -0.93 3.00 -14.16
CA TYR A 138 -0.07 2.51 -15.25
C TYR A 138 0.92 3.57 -15.74
N GLU A 139 0.81 4.80 -15.27
CA GLU A 139 1.73 5.88 -15.64
C GLU A 139 3.13 5.62 -15.08
N PRO A 140 4.18 6.14 -15.72
CA PRO A 140 5.53 6.03 -15.18
C PRO A 140 5.63 6.59 -13.77
N SER A 141 6.48 5.98 -12.94
CA SER A 141 6.56 6.36 -11.52
C SER A 141 6.96 7.84 -11.33
N TYR A 142 7.81 8.39 -12.20
CA TYR A 142 8.18 9.81 -12.10
C TYR A 142 6.99 10.74 -12.36
N TYR A 143 6.06 10.32 -13.20
CA TYR A 143 4.85 11.10 -13.50
C TYR A 143 3.91 11.11 -12.29
N ILE A 144 3.71 9.95 -11.67
CA ILE A 144 2.89 9.81 -10.46
C ILE A 144 3.50 10.62 -9.31
N THR A 145 4.82 10.53 -9.12
CA THR A 145 5.55 11.29 -8.10
C THR A 145 5.36 12.80 -8.32
N ARG A 146 5.51 13.26 -9.55
CA ARG A 146 5.34 14.68 -9.87
C ARG A 146 3.90 15.13 -9.61
N ALA A 147 2.92 14.32 -9.99
CA ALA A 147 1.52 14.62 -9.72
C ALA A 147 1.25 14.73 -8.22
N TYR A 148 1.80 13.83 -7.43
CA TYR A 148 1.65 13.87 -5.97
C TYR A 148 2.23 15.18 -5.40
N LEU A 149 3.44 15.55 -5.81
CA LEU A 149 4.11 16.76 -5.32
C LEU A 149 3.39 18.03 -5.74
N ASN A 150 2.70 18.02 -6.87
CA ASN A 150 1.96 19.18 -7.41
C ASN A 150 0.48 19.20 -7.00
N GLY A 151 0.03 18.25 -6.20
CA GLY A 151 -1.36 18.20 -5.73
C GLY A 151 -2.35 17.58 -6.71
N GLY A 152 -1.90 16.91 -7.76
CA GLY A 152 -2.75 16.20 -8.70
C GLY A 152 -2.23 16.20 -10.13
N PHE A 153 -2.96 15.51 -10.98
CA PHE A 153 -2.64 15.44 -12.41
C PHE A 153 -3.11 16.65 -13.21
#